data_21b64b04150692c8740d086ff05018dd
#
_entry.id   21b64b04150692c8740d086ff05018dd
#
_cell.length_a   1.000
_cell.length_b   1.000
_cell.length_c   1.000
_cell.angle_alpha   90.00
_cell.angle_beta   90.00
_cell.angle_gamma   90.00
#
_symmetry.space_group_name_H-M   'P 1'
#
loop_
_entity.id
_entity.type
_entity.pdbx_description
1 polymer ?
#
loop_
_entity_poly.entity_id
_entity_poly.type
_entity_poly.pdbx_seq_one_letter_code
_entity_poly.pdbx_strand_id
1 'polypeptide(L)' 'MAGTDEFWTAEEVSTYLRIPQSTIYKLAQDKVLPGFKVGKHWRFRRDTILKWIEEKENTLSLSTSRKVK' A
#
# COMPACT_ATOMS: atom_id res chain seq x y z
N MET A 1 -16.75 -13.60 3.96
CA MET A 1 -16.42 -13.84 3.39
C MET A 1 -15.28 -13.31 2.94
N ALA A 2 -14.64 -13.90 2.58
CA ALA A 2 -13.32 -13.56 2.20
C ALA A 2 -13.27 -12.43 1.19
N GLY A 3 -14.32 -12.29 0.44
CA GLY A 3 -14.33 -11.29 -0.61
C GLY A 3 -14.09 -9.88 -0.11
N THR A 4 -14.61 -9.58 1.06
CA THR A 4 -14.51 -8.23 1.57
C THR A 4 -13.09 -7.87 2.00
N ASP A 5 -12.29 -8.88 2.29
CA ASP A 5 -10.93 -8.64 2.76
C ASP A 5 -9.92 -8.53 1.63
N GLU A 6 -10.34 -8.86 0.42
CA GLU A 6 -9.39 -8.86 -0.69
C GLU A 6 -9.03 -7.47 -1.16
N PHE A 7 -9.90 -6.53 -0.94
CA PHE A 7 -9.69 -5.16 -1.40
C PHE A 7 -9.78 -4.19 -0.26
N TRP A 8 -8.90 -3.24 -0.29
CA TRP A 8 -8.87 -2.16 0.70
C TRP A 8 -9.24 -0.86 0.02
N THR A 9 -9.91 0.01 0.76
CA THR A 9 -10.15 1.38 0.31
C THR A 9 -8.90 2.20 0.61
N ALA A 10 -8.88 3.42 0.07
CA ALA A 10 -7.77 4.32 0.36
C ALA A 10 -7.71 4.61 1.86
N GLU A 11 -8.87 4.70 2.49
CA GLU A 11 -8.91 4.95 3.92
C GLU A 11 -8.27 3.80 4.70
N GLU A 12 -8.57 2.58 4.28
CA GLU A 12 -8.01 1.41 4.96
C GLU A 12 -6.50 1.33 4.78
N VAL A 13 -6.03 1.61 3.57
CA VAL A 13 -4.59 1.61 3.31
C VAL A 13 -3.92 2.71 4.12
N SER A 14 -4.56 3.86 4.18
CA SER A 14 -4.06 4.98 4.96
C SER A 14 -3.89 4.59 6.42
N THR A 15 -4.89 3.93 6.98
CA THR A 15 -4.83 3.49 8.36
C THR A 15 -3.75 2.44 8.58
N TYR A 16 -3.67 1.50 7.65
CA TYR A 16 -2.71 0.42 7.78
C TYR A 16 -1.27 0.93 7.71
N LEU A 17 -1.01 1.83 6.77
CA LEU A 17 0.32 2.38 6.59
C LEU A 17 0.59 3.58 7.47
N ARG A 18 -0.46 4.13 8.08
CA ARG A 18 -0.35 5.28 8.97
C ARG A 18 0.16 6.51 8.23
N ILE A 19 -0.35 6.72 7.06
CA ILE A 19 -0.06 7.94 6.31
C ILE A 19 -1.39 8.53 5.84
N PRO A 20 -1.41 9.83 5.59
CA PRO A 20 -2.68 10.49 5.23
C PRO A 20 -3.28 9.96 3.95
N GLN A 21 -4.60 10.01 3.87
CA GLN A 21 -5.28 9.55 2.67
C GLN A 21 -4.86 10.35 1.44
N SER A 22 -4.60 11.63 1.61
CA SER A 22 -4.17 12.45 0.48
C SER A 22 -2.86 11.91 -0.11
N THR A 23 -1.98 11.44 0.75
CA THR A 23 -0.74 10.84 0.30
C THR A 23 -1.00 9.52 -0.43
N ILE A 24 -1.95 8.74 0.09
CA ILE A 24 -2.32 7.48 -0.58
C ILE A 24 -2.81 7.75 -1.99
N TYR A 25 -3.69 8.74 -2.15
CA TYR A 25 -4.20 9.08 -3.47
C TYR A 25 -3.08 9.51 -4.41
N LYS A 26 -2.18 10.33 -3.89
CA LYS A 26 -1.07 10.80 -4.71
C LYS A 26 -0.17 9.66 -5.14
N LEU A 27 0.17 8.79 -4.22
CA LEU A 27 1.03 7.66 -4.55
C LEU A 27 0.36 6.73 -5.54
N ALA A 28 -0.95 6.55 -5.41
CA ALA A 28 -1.69 5.71 -6.35
C ALA A 28 -1.74 6.34 -7.73
N GLN A 29 -1.96 7.64 -7.78
CA GLN A 29 -1.99 8.35 -9.05
C GLN A 29 -0.65 8.31 -9.75
N ASP A 30 0.42 8.40 -9.00
CA ASP A 30 1.77 8.36 -9.54
C ASP A 30 2.24 6.94 -9.83
N LYS A 31 1.39 5.97 -9.54
CA LYS A 31 1.68 4.56 -9.75
C LYS A 31 2.86 4.06 -8.94
N VAL A 32 3.13 4.74 -7.85
CA VAL A 32 4.12 4.28 -6.88
C VAL A 32 3.49 3.20 -6.01
N LEU A 33 2.24 3.42 -5.62
CA LEU A 33 1.50 2.46 -4.82
C LEU A 33 0.54 1.69 -5.72
N PRO A 34 0.62 0.38 -5.76
CA PRO A 34 -0.22 -0.42 -6.66
C PRO A 34 -1.69 -0.36 -6.25
N GLY A 35 -2.51 0.11 -7.16
CA GLY A 35 -3.93 0.21 -6.94
C GLY A 35 -4.62 0.46 -8.25
N PHE A 36 -5.92 0.47 -8.23
CA PHE A 36 -6.68 0.75 -9.44
C PHE A 36 -7.95 1.50 -9.08
N LYS A 37 -8.50 2.15 -10.06
CA LYS A 37 -9.67 3.00 -9.87
C LYS A 37 -10.88 2.36 -10.49
N VAL A 38 -11.94 2.27 -9.71
CA VAL A 38 -13.22 1.76 -10.20
C VAL A 38 -14.20 2.90 -10.08
N GLY A 39 -14.56 3.49 -11.22
CA GLY A 39 -15.37 4.70 -11.20
C GLY A 39 -14.61 5.82 -10.52
N LYS A 40 -15.12 6.27 -9.39
CA LYS A 40 -14.49 7.35 -8.65
C LYS A 40 -13.76 6.85 -7.42
N HIS A 41 -13.66 5.54 -7.26
CA HIS A 41 -13.14 4.98 -6.03
C HIS A 41 -11.86 4.21 -6.28
N TRP A 42 -10.87 4.46 -5.46
CA TRP A 42 -9.64 3.69 -5.50
C TRP A 42 -9.80 2.39 -4.73
N ARG A 43 -9.23 1.33 -5.28
CA ARG A 43 -9.22 0.05 -4.64
C ARG A 43 -7.82 -0.53 -4.69
N PHE A 44 -7.44 -1.21 -3.63
CA PHE A 44 -6.11 -1.78 -3.52
C PHE A 44 -6.24 -3.23 -3.10
N ARG A 45 -5.60 -4.11 -3.82
CA ARG A 45 -5.64 -5.51 -3.42
C ARG A 45 -4.76 -5.68 -2.20
N ARG A 46 -5.32 -6.29 -1.17
CA ARG A 46 -4.58 -6.48 0.08
C ARG A 46 -3.28 -7.22 -0.16
N ASP A 47 -3.34 -8.31 -0.91
CA ASP A 47 -2.14 -9.10 -1.19
C ASP A 47 -1.07 -8.28 -1.87
N THR A 48 -1.48 -7.45 -2.83
CA THR A 48 -0.54 -6.64 -3.57
C THR A 48 0.09 -5.57 -2.68
N ILE A 49 -0.71 -4.98 -1.80
CA ILE A 49 -0.20 -3.98 -0.88
C ILE A 49 0.81 -4.60 0.09
N LEU A 50 0.48 -5.77 0.62
CA LEU A 50 1.38 -6.43 1.56
C LEU A 50 2.70 -6.79 0.89
N LYS A 51 2.62 -7.24 -0.35
CA LYS A 51 3.83 -7.57 -1.09
C LYS A 51 4.65 -6.32 -1.38
N TRP A 52 3.97 -5.23 -1.72
CA TRP A 52 4.64 -3.95 -1.97
C TRP A 52 5.39 -3.49 -0.73
N ILE A 53 4.77 -3.64 0.43
CA ILE A 53 5.40 -3.28 1.69
C ILE A 53 6.64 -4.13 1.92
N GLU A 54 6.50 -5.43 1.68
CA GLU A 54 7.61 -6.34 1.84
C GLU A 54 8.81 -5.94 1.00
N GLU A 55 8.53 -5.58 -0.25
CA GLU A 55 9.59 -5.18 -1.15
C GLU A 55 10.27 -3.90 -0.68
N LYS A 56 9.49 -2.97 -0.16
CA LYS A 56 10.05 -1.73 0.36
C LYS A 56 10.89 -1.98 1.59
N GLU A 57 10.41 -2.85 2.46
CA GLU A 57 11.15 -3.20 3.66
C GLU A 57 12.46 -3.89 3.33
N ASN A 58 12.42 -4.79 2.37
CA ASN A 58 13.63 -5.49 1.96
C ASN A 58 14.66 -4.54 1.41
N THR A 59 14.21 -3.58 0.61
CA THR A 59 15.12 -2.61 0.05
C THR A 59 15.76 -1.78 1.14
N LEU A 60 14.96 -1.36 2.11
CA LEU A 60 15.47 -0.59 3.23
C LEU A 60 16.42 -1.41 4.07
N SER A 61 16.08 -2.66 4.31
CA SER A 61 16.93 -3.54 5.09
C SER A 61 18.28 -3.72 4.42
N LEU A 62 18.27 -3.89 3.12
CA LEU A 62 19.53 -4.05 2.39
C LEU A 62 20.37 -2.81 2.46
N SER A 63 19.74 -1.64 2.41
CA SER A 63 20.53 -0.43 2.45
C SER A 63 21.04 -0.13 3.84
N THR A 64 20.27 -0.41 4.88
CA THR A 64 20.73 -0.15 6.24
C THR A 64 21.58 -1.27 6.72
N SER A 65 21.20 -2.41 6.29
CA SER A 65 21.89 -3.54 6.75
C SER A 65 22.43 -3.48 8.08
N ARG A 66 21.97 -3.31 8.39
CA ARG A 66 21.98 -3.48 9.31
C ARG A 66 21.58 -3.34 10.23
N LYS A 67 21.06 -3.01 10.33
CA LYS A 67 20.49 -2.77 11.15
C LYS A 67 19.95 -3.08 11.69
N VAL A 68 19.87 -3.18 11.45
CA VAL A 68 19.23 -3.42 11.96
C VAL A 68 18.81 -3.53 12.60
N LYS A 69 18.68 -3.40 12.75
CA LYS A 69 18.25 -3.31 13.40
C LYS A 69 18.26 -3.35 13.93
#